data_a776699e59affd9c54c12803f77e9b19
#
_entry.id   a776699e59affd9c54c12803f77e9b19
#
_cell.length_a   1.000
_cell.length_b   1.000
_cell.length_c   1.000
_cell.angle_alpha   90.00
_cell.angle_beta   90.00
_cell.angle_gamma   90.00
#
_symmetry.space_group_name_H-M   'P 1'
#
loop_
_entity.id
_entity.type
_entity.pdbx_description
1 polymer ?
#
loop_
_entity_poly.entity_id
_entity_poly.type
_entity_poly.pdbx_seq_one_letter_code
_entity_poly.pdbx_strand_id
1 'polypeptide(L)'
;MVSKRLSREAGHRRKFLAIVDNTPECERAITYAAWRARSTGGAVVLLYVMETADFQQWLGVEQIMREEATTTARAALDAHAARVRETAEIEPELVVREGAAAQEIHKLIEEDQDIAILVLAAGGAKEGPGPLVASIAGKGAAFPVPVTVVPASLTDEEIETLA
;
A
#
# COMPACT_ATOMS: atom_id res chain seq x y z
N MET A 1 -2.89 -15.53 15.42
CA MET A 1 -2.10 -14.70 16.36
C MET A 1 -1.34 -13.65 15.60
N VAL A 2 -1.36 -12.41 16.07
CA VAL A 2 -0.65 -11.31 15.44
C VAL A 2 0.79 -11.30 15.94
N SER A 3 1.76 -11.22 15.01
CA SER A 3 3.17 -11.12 15.36
C SER A 3 3.45 -9.81 16.11
N LYS A 4 4.35 -9.87 17.07
CA LYS A 4 4.78 -8.68 17.81
C LYS A 4 5.34 -7.64 16.83
N ARG A 5 4.89 -6.39 16.95
CA ARG A 5 5.45 -5.29 16.15
C ARG A 5 6.75 -4.82 16.76
N LEU A 6 7.75 -4.61 15.91
CA LEU A 6 9.11 -4.26 16.33
C LEU A 6 9.48 -2.80 16.04
N SER A 7 8.57 -2.01 15.51
CA SER A 7 8.85 -0.67 15.01
C SER A 7 9.45 0.30 16.05
N ARG A 8 9.31 0.01 17.33
CA ARG A 8 9.88 0.83 18.41
C ARG A 8 11.14 0.25 19.03
N GLU A 9 11.54 -0.95 18.61
CA GLU A 9 12.76 -1.57 19.11
C GLU A 9 14.00 -0.89 18.51
N ALA A 10 15.13 -1.00 19.19
CA ALA A 10 16.39 -0.42 18.72
C ALA A 10 16.77 -0.97 17.35
N GLY A 11 17.12 -0.08 16.41
CA GLY A 11 17.47 -0.46 15.05
C GLY A 11 16.28 -0.64 14.10
N HIS A 12 15.06 -0.49 14.61
CA HIS A 12 13.82 -0.59 13.82
C HIS A 12 13.17 0.77 13.60
N ARG A 13 12.37 0.88 12.54
CA ARG A 13 11.59 2.09 12.24
C ARG A 13 10.15 1.72 12.03
N ARG A 14 9.24 2.62 12.35
CA ARG A 14 7.83 2.47 12.02
C ARG A 14 7.66 2.57 10.51
N LYS A 15 7.09 1.55 9.89
CA LYS A 15 6.79 1.55 8.46
C LYS A 15 5.31 1.77 8.21
N PHE A 16 5.02 2.65 7.26
CA PHE A 16 3.69 2.91 6.75
C PHE A 16 3.55 2.17 5.43
N LEU A 17 2.62 1.23 5.37
CA LEU A 17 2.35 0.44 4.17
C LEU A 17 1.25 1.11 3.35
N ALA A 18 1.53 1.43 2.10
CA ALA A 18 0.55 1.92 1.14
C ALA A 18 0.49 1.02 -0.07
N ILE A 19 -0.68 0.92 -0.68
CA ILE A 19 -0.92 0.02 -1.80
C ILE A 19 -0.93 0.84 -3.09
N VAL A 20 -0.12 0.40 -4.05
CA VAL A 20 -0.11 0.95 -5.41
C VAL A 20 -1.01 0.08 -6.27
N ASP A 21 -2.03 0.67 -6.85
CA ASP A 21 -2.96 -0.02 -7.74
C ASP A 21 -3.29 0.88 -8.94
N ASN A 22 -4.27 0.48 -9.75
CA ASN A 22 -4.64 1.23 -10.95
C ASN A 22 -5.68 2.32 -10.68
N THR A 23 -6.00 2.58 -9.40
CA THR A 23 -6.96 3.62 -9.05
C THR A 23 -6.26 4.98 -8.92
N PRO A 24 -6.92 6.08 -9.32
CA PRO A 24 -6.33 7.41 -9.14
C PRO A 24 -6.21 7.81 -7.69
N GLU A 25 -7.08 7.33 -6.82
CA GLU A 25 -7.10 7.66 -5.39
C GLU A 25 -5.92 7.07 -4.61
N CYS A 26 -5.21 6.05 -5.13
CA CYS A 26 -4.06 5.48 -4.41
C CYS A 26 -2.96 6.52 -4.13
N GLU A 27 -2.86 7.56 -4.95
CA GLU A 27 -1.93 8.66 -4.69
C GLU A 27 -2.19 9.35 -3.35
N ARG A 28 -3.45 9.44 -2.94
CA ARG A 28 -3.82 10.06 -1.66
C ARG A 28 -3.23 9.29 -0.49
N ALA A 29 -3.34 7.98 -0.53
CA ALA A 29 -2.76 7.09 0.49
C ALA A 29 -1.23 7.20 0.52
N ILE A 30 -0.60 7.19 -0.65
CA ILE A 30 0.86 7.25 -0.79
C ILE A 30 1.39 8.58 -0.26
N THR A 31 0.75 9.69 -0.64
CA THR A 31 1.15 11.02 -0.18
C THR A 31 1.01 11.14 1.34
N TYR A 32 -0.09 10.64 1.90
CA TYR A 32 -0.29 10.63 3.35
C TYR A 32 0.78 9.80 4.07
N ALA A 33 1.04 8.59 3.57
CA ALA A 33 2.07 7.72 4.14
C ALA A 33 3.45 8.38 4.10
N ALA A 34 3.79 9.03 2.99
CA ALA A 34 5.07 9.74 2.83
C ALA A 34 5.25 10.85 3.87
N TRP A 35 4.24 11.69 4.03
CA TRP A 35 4.28 12.79 5.02
C TRP A 35 4.31 12.27 6.46
N ARG A 36 3.54 11.21 6.74
CA ARG A 36 3.57 10.59 8.08
C ARG A 36 4.94 9.99 8.39
N ALA A 37 5.54 9.30 7.43
CA ALA A 37 6.87 8.74 7.61
C ALA A 37 7.90 9.85 7.88
N ARG A 38 7.85 10.92 7.10
CA ARG A 38 8.74 12.08 7.31
C ARG A 38 8.54 12.69 8.69
N SER A 39 7.30 12.94 9.10
CA SER A 39 6.98 13.57 10.38
C SER A 39 7.39 12.74 11.59
N THR A 40 7.43 11.42 11.45
CA THR A 40 7.69 10.49 12.56
C THR A 40 9.06 9.84 12.52
N GLY A 41 9.89 10.17 11.53
CA GLY A 41 11.18 9.49 11.33
C GLY A 41 11.02 8.04 10.90
N GLY A 42 9.90 7.68 10.32
CA GLY A 42 9.60 6.33 9.86
C GLY A 42 10.02 6.06 8.42
N ALA A 43 9.48 4.99 7.87
CA ALA A 43 9.72 4.55 6.49
C ALA A 43 8.41 4.25 5.77
N VAL A 44 8.48 4.15 4.44
CA VAL A 44 7.32 3.84 3.59
C VAL A 44 7.59 2.53 2.83
N VAL A 45 6.59 1.66 2.81
CA VAL A 45 6.57 0.47 1.96
C VAL A 45 5.46 0.65 0.94
N LEU A 46 5.79 0.54 -0.34
CA LEU A 46 4.82 0.55 -1.43
C LEU A 46 4.65 -0.87 -1.95
N LEU A 47 3.43 -1.37 -1.89
CA LEU A 47 3.10 -2.73 -2.33
C LEU A 47 2.22 -2.68 -3.56
N TYR A 48 2.59 -3.43 -4.58
CA TYR A 48 1.76 -3.72 -5.74
C TYR A 48 1.40 -5.21 -5.73
N VAL A 49 0.11 -5.53 -5.76
CA VAL A 49 -0.36 -6.92 -5.82
C VAL A 49 -0.89 -7.21 -7.22
N MET A 50 -0.26 -8.18 -7.90
CA MET A 50 -0.74 -8.70 -9.17
C MET A 50 -1.79 -9.77 -8.89
N GLU A 51 -3.00 -9.58 -9.38
CA GLU A 51 -4.10 -10.52 -9.13
C GLU A 51 -3.91 -11.80 -9.95
N THR A 52 -3.79 -12.93 -9.29
CA THR A 52 -3.54 -14.23 -9.93
C THR A 52 -4.68 -14.66 -10.85
N ALA A 53 -5.92 -14.31 -10.53
CA ALA A 53 -7.08 -14.68 -11.32
C ALA A 53 -7.01 -14.22 -12.78
N ASP A 54 -6.31 -13.12 -13.03
CA ASP A 54 -6.14 -12.56 -14.37
C ASP A 54 -5.30 -13.46 -15.28
N PHE A 55 -4.47 -14.32 -14.71
CA PHE A 55 -3.57 -15.20 -15.46
C PHE A 55 -4.14 -16.57 -15.78
N GLN A 56 -5.10 -17.04 -14.98
CA GLN A 56 -5.63 -18.41 -15.08
C GLN A 56 -6.49 -18.66 -16.33
N GLN A 57 -7.00 -17.62 -16.95
CA GLN A 57 -7.92 -17.73 -18.08
C GLN A 57 -7.22 -17.95 -19.43
N TRP A 58 -5.91 -17.83 -19.49
CA TRP A 58 -5.16 -17.75 -20.73
C TRP A 58 -4.05 -18.82 -20.80
N LEU A 59 -4.47 -20.08 -20.96
CA LEU A 59 -3.53 -21.20 -21.13
C LEU A 59 -2.63 -20.97 -22.35
N GLY A 60 -1.33 -21.10 -22.15
CA GLY A 60 -0.33 -20.95 -23.21
C GLY A 60 0.30 -19.55 -23.32
N VAL A 61 -0.35 -18.52 -22.77
CA VAL A 61 0.18 -17.14 -22.76
C VAL A 61 0.39 -16.61 -21.34
N GLU A 62 0.15 -17.45 -20.36
CA GLU A 62 0.27 -17.09 -18.94
C GLU A 62 1.62 -16.46 -18.58
N GLN A 63 2.71 -17.06 -19.08
CA GLN A 63 4.06 -16.56 -18.82
C GLN A 63 4.27 -15.15 -19.37
N ILE A 64 3.81 -14.91 -20.60
CA ILE A 64 3.91 -13.61 -21.25
C ILE A 64 3.09 -12.58 -20.49
N MET A 65 1.88 -12.94 -20.10
CA MET A 65 1.00 -12.05 -19.33
C MET A 65 1.61 -11.71 -17.97
N ARG A 66 2.22 -12.68 -17.30
CA ARG A 66 2.89 -12.46 -16.01
C ARG A 66 4.09 -11.53 -16.16
N GLU A 67 4.88 -11.67 -17.21
CA GLU A 67 6.01 -10.78 -17.50
C GLU A 67 5.55 -9.36 -17.78
N GLU A 68 4.48 -9.19 -18.55
CA GLU A 68 3.88 -7.87 -18.82
C GLU A 68 3.32 -7.25 -17.56
N ALA A 69 2.62 -8.03 -16.74
CA ALA A 69 2.09 -7.57 -15.47
C ALA A 69 3.19 -7.13 -14.51
N THR A 70 4.30 -7.88 -14.46
CA THR A 70 5.46 -7.53 -13.65
C THR A 70 6.08 -6.22 -14.11
N THR A 71 6.22 -6.02 -15.43
CA THR A 71 6.72 -4.77 -15.99
C THR A 71 5.81 -3.60 -15.64
N THR A 72 4.51 -3.78 -15.76
CA THR A 72 3.50 -2.77 -15.39
C THR A 72 3.59 -2.43 -13.90
N ALA A 73 3.68 -3.45 -13.05
CA ALA A 73 3.81 -3.27 -11.60
C ALA A 73 5.05 -2.47 -11.23
N ARG A 74 6.20 -2.82 -11.82
CA ARG A 74 7.46 -2.12 -11.58
C ARG A 74 7.40 -0.67 -12.03
N ALA A 75 6.83 -0.41 -13.21
CA ALA A 75 6.67 0.95 -13.73
C ALA A 75 5.81 1.80 -12.80
N ALA A 76 4.69 1.25 -12.31
CA ALA A 76 3.81 1.93 -11.37
C ALA A 76 4.51 2.23 -10.04
N LEU A 77 5.21 1.25 -9.50
CA LEU A 77 5.98 1.43 -8.27
C LEU A 77 7.07 2.49 -8.43
N ASP A 78 7.81 2.47 -9.53
CA ASP A 78 8.87 3.46 -9.78
C ASP A 78 8.32 4.88 -9.89
N ALA A 79 7.16 5.05 -10.54
CA ALA A 79 6.52 6.36 -10.68
C ALA A 79 6.10 6.92 -9.31
N HIS A 80 5.48 6.08 -8.48
CA HIS A 80 5.08 6.49 -7.13
C HIS A 80 6.27 6.66 -6.18
N ALA A 81 7.32 5.86 -6.35
CA ALA A 81 8.56 6.03 -5.59
C ALA A 81 9.21 7.38 -5.87
N ALA A 82 9.24 7.81 -7.14
CA ALA A 82 9.74 9.13 -7.51
C ALA A 82 8.95 10.23 -6.80
N ARG A 83 7.64 10.10 -6.73
CA ARG A 83 6.77 11.04 -6.02
C ARG A 83 7.08 11.09 -4.51
N VAL A 84 7.30 9.94 -3.88
CA VAL A 84 7.67 9.88 -2.45
C VAL A 84 9.01 10.58 -2.21
N ARG A 85 9.98 10.35 -3.07
CA ARG A 85 11.29 11.01 -2.97
C ARG A 85 11.18 12.53 -3.08
N GLU A 86 10.40 13.02 -4.04
CA GLU A 86 10.18 14.46 -4.21
C GLU A 86 9.43 15.08 -3.04
N THR A 87 8.39 14.41 -2.56
CA THR A 87 7.49 14.95 -1.54
C THR A 87 8.12 14.92 -0.16
N ALA A 88 8.65 13.77 0.24
CA ALA A 88 9.07 13.53 1.61
C ALA A 88 10.58 13.33 1.78
N GLU A 89 11.32 13.30 0.69
CA GLU A 89 12.77 13.06 0.71
C GLU A 89 13.14 11.72 1.36
N ILE A 90 12.28 10.71 1.17
CA ILE A 90 12.44 9.36 1.71
C ILE A 90 12.53 8.37 0.56
N GLU A 91 13.42 7.38 0.68
CA GLU A 91 13.48 6.26 -0.26
C GLU A 91 12.51 5.17 0.18
N PRO A 92 11.41 4.92 -0.57
CA PRO A 92 10.46 3.87 -0.19
C PRO A 92 11.00 2.48 -0.50
N GLU A 93 10.56 1.49 0.27
CA GLU A 93 10.75 0.08 -0.07
C GLU A 93 9.67 -0.30 -1.08
N LEU A 94 10.05 -1.05 -2.11
CA LEU A 94 9.14 -1.46 -3.18
C LEU A 94 8.95 -2.97 -3.13
N VAL A 95 7.70 -3.42 -3.07
CA VAL A 95 7.36 -4.85 -2.97
C VAL A 95 6.31 -5.19 -4.03
N VAL A 96 6.54 -6.28 -4.75
CA VAL A 96 5.57 -6.87 -5.68
C VAL A 96 5.18 -8.24 -5.14
N ARG A 97 3.88 -8.49 -5.06
CA ARG A 97 3.32 -9.80 -4.68
C ARG A 97 2.31 -10.23 -5.73
N GLU A 98 2.07 -11.52 -5.80
CA GLU A 98 1.06 -12.11 -6.69
C GLU A 98 0.07 -12.90 -5.86
N GLY A 99 -1.22 -12.65 -6.05
CA GLY A 99 -2.27 -13.31 -5.31
C GLY A 99 -3.50 -12.42 -5.12
N ALA A 100 -4.30 -12.73 -4.12
CA ALA A 100 -5.43 -11.89 -3.73
C ALA A 100 -4.93 -10.73 -2.86
N ALA A 101 -5.31 -9.50 -3.20
CA ALA A 101 -4.77 -8.30 -2.57
C ALA A 101 -4.86 -8.33 -1.03
N ALA A 102 -6.03 -8.58 -0.46
CA ALA A 102 -6.20 -8.58 0.99
C ALA A 102 -5.33 -9.63 1.69
N GLN A 103 -5.18 -10.81 1.08
CA GLN A 103 -4.35 -11.87 1.63
C GLN A 103 -2.87 -11.54 1.56
N GLU A 104 -2.40 -10.98 0.45
CA GLU A 104 -0.99 -10.61 0.28
C GLU A 104 -0.58 -9.45 1.17
N ILE A 105 -1.49 -8.50 1.39
CA ILE A 105 -1.28 -7.42 2.36
C ILE A 105 -1.09 -8.00 3.76
N HIS A 106 -1.96 -8.90 4.17
CA HIS A 106 -1.90 -9.55 5.48
C HIS A 106 -0.58 -10.31 5.65
N LYS A 107 -0.18 -11.09 4.64
CA LYS A 107 1.08 -11.83 4.65
C LYS A 107 2.29 -10.91 4.81
N LEU A 108 2.33 -9.83 4.05
CA LEU A 108 3.44 -8.88 4.12
C LEU A 108 3.55 -8.26 5.52
N ILE A 109 2.43 -7.89 6.12
CA ILE A 109 2.41 -7.33 7.48
C ILE A 109 2.94 -8.35 8.49
N GLU A 110 2.58 -9.63 8.34
CA GLU A 110 3.10 -10.68 9.23
C GLU A 110 4.59 -10.93 9.02
N GLU A 111 5.09 -10.86 7.79
CA GLU A 111 6.50 -11.06 7.46
C GLU A 111 7.38 -9.88 7.90
N ASP A 112 6.88 -8.65 7.73
CA ASP A 112 7.62 -7.43 8.09
C ASP A 112 7.04 -6.82 9.36
N GLN A 113 7.65 -7.16 10.48
CA GLN A 113 7.18 -6.75 11.81
C GLN A 113 7.35 -5.24 12.10
N ASP A 114 8.02 -4.51 11.24
CA ASP A 114 8.16 -3.06 11.35
C ASP A 114 6.97 -2.31 10.78
N ILE A 115 6.16 -2.96 9.94
CA ILE A 115 4.92 -2.36 9.44
C ILE A 115 3.97 -2.16 10.62
N ALA A 116 3.62 -0.92 10.88
CA ALA A 116 2.81 -0.55 12.02
C ALA A 116 1.44 0.00 11.64
N ILE A 117 1.28 0.47 10.42
CA ILE A 117 0.05 1.10 9.94
C ILE A 117 -0.14 0.78 8.46
N LEU A 118 -1.37 0.42 8.09
CA LEU A 118 -1.79 0.32 6.69
C LEU A 118 -2.52 1.60 6.30
N VAL A 119 -2.14 2.20 5.18
CA VAL A 119 -2.78 3.42 4.67
C VAL A 119 -3.48 3.08 3.36
N LEU A 120 -4.77 3.32 3.32
CA LEU A 120 -5.62 3.10 2.14
C LEU A 120 -6.28 4.41 1.74
N ALA A 121 -6.67 4.52 0.48
CA ALA A 121 -7.47 5.63 -0.01
C ALA A 121 -8.91 5.17 -0.24
N ALA A 122 -9.86 5.98 0.17
CA ALA A 122 -11.26 5.74 -0.16
C ALA A 122 -11.52 6.14 -1.60
N GLY A 123 -12.41 5.44 -2.28
CA GLY A 123 -12.91 5.83 -3.59
C GLY A 123 -13.70 7.14 -3.53
N GLY A 124 -14.05 7.68 -4.70
CA GLY A 124 -14.86 8.88 -4.80
C GLY A 124 -16.26 8.70 -4.21
N ALA A 125 -16.94 9.82 -3.95
CA ALA A 125 -18.26 9.82 -3.31
C ALA A 125 -19.30 8.96 -4.04
N LYS A 126 -19.17 8.82 -5.36
CA LYS A 126 -20.10 8.01 -6.18
C LYS A 126 -19.75 6.53 -6.21
N GLU A 127 -18.49 6.20 -5.94
CA GLU A 127 -17.96 4.84 -6.05
C GLU A 127 -17.92 4.11 -4.71
N GLY A 128 -18.11 4.85 -3.62
CA GLY A 128 -18.01 4.32 -2.27
C GLY A 128 -16.57 4.08 -1.83
N PRO A 129 -16.36 3.36 -0.72
CA PRO A 129 -15.02 3.19 -0.12
C PRO A 129 -14.07 2.35 -0.96
N GLY A 130 -14.56 1.60 -1.94
CA GLY A 130 -13.76 0.71 -2.76
C GLY A 130 -13.66 -0.71 -2.20
N PRO A 131 -13.32 -1.70 -3.07
CA PRO A 131 -13.33 -3.11 -2.67
C PRO A 131 -12.27 -3.46 -1.62
N LEU A 132 -11.11 -2.85 -1.67
CA LEU A 132 -10.04 -3.15 -0.72
C LEU A 132 -10.37 -2.61 0.67
N VAL A 133 -10.86 -1.37 0.75
CA VAL A 133 -11.30 -0.77 2.01
C VAL A 133 -12.44 -1.60 2.61
N ALA A 134 -13.42 -1.97 1.81
CA ALA A 134 -14.56 -2.77 2.26
C ALA A 134 -14.12 -4.14 2.78
N SER A 135 -13.21 -4.82 2.06
CA SER A 135 -12.69 -6.13 2.45
C SER A 135 -11.94 -6.08 3.78
N ILE A 136 -11.08 -5.08 3.96
CA ILE A 136 -10.26 -4.94 5.17
C ILE A 136 -11.12 -4.49 6.34
N ALA A 137 -12.02 -3.55 6.14
CA ALA A 137 -12.95 -3.08 7.17
C ALA A 137 -13.85 -4.22 7.67
N GLY A 138 -14.24 -5.13 6.78
CA GLY A 138 -15.01 -6.31 7.15
C GLY A 138 -14.28 -7.29 8.06
N LYS A 139 -12.94 -7.22 8.11
CA LYS A 139 -12.10 -8.04 8.99
C LYS A 139 -11.70 -7.30 10.27
N GLY A 140 -12.13 -6.07 10.41
CA GLY A 140 -11.88 -5.10 11.47
C GLY A 140 -11.07 -5.55 12.67
N ALA A 141 -11.71 -6.24 13.63
CA ALA A 141 -11.08 -6.62 14.89
C ALA A 141 -9.95 -7.65 14.74
N ALA A 142 -9.90 -8.37 13.63
CA ALA A 142 -8.88 -9.38 13.38
C ALA A 142 -7.69 -8.88 12.56
N PHE A 143 -7.75 -7.63 12.07
CA PHE A 143 -6.67 -7.07 11.26
C PHE A 143 -5.45 -6.73 12.15
N PRO A 144 -4.23 -7.10 11.72
CA PRO A 144 -3.06 -7.05 12.62
C PRO A 144 -2.53 -5.65 12.96
N VAL A 145 -2.86 -4.63 12.18
CA VAL A 145 -2.39 -3.25 12.42
C VAL A 145 -3.52 -2.26 12.21
N PRO A 146 -3.43 -1.04 12.76
CA PRO A 146 -4.40 0.02 12.46
C PRO A 146 -4.44 0.33 10.97
N VAL A 147 -5.61 0.71 10.49
CA VAL A 147 -5.83 1.10 9.10
C VAL A 147 -6.28 2.55 9.05
N THR A 148 -5.55 3.36 8.32
CA THR A 148 -5.93 4.75 8.05
C THR A 148 -6.51 4.83 6.65
N VAL A 149 -7.71 5.38 6.52
CA VAL A 149 -8.39 5.58 5.24
C VAL A 149 -8.36 7.05 4.88
N VAL A 150 -7.69 7.40 3.80
CA VAL A 150 -7.52 8.77 3.34
C VAL A 150 -8.63 9.11 2.33
N PRO A 151 -9.45 10.14 2.57
CA PRO A 151 -10.48 10.54 1.62
C PRO A 151 -9.89 10.98 0.26
N ALA A 152 -10.50 10.52 -0.82
CA ALA A 152 -10.04 10.85 -2.18
C ALA A 152 -10.12 12.35 -2.50
N SER A 153 -10.96 13.08 -1.80
CA SER A 153 -11.19 14.52 -2.02
C SER A 153 -10.12 15.42 -1.42
N LEU A 154 -9.23 14.89 -0.58
CA LEU A 154 -8.19 15.71 0.05
C LEU A 154 -7.15 16.14 -0.99
N THR A 155 -6.76 17.42 -0.92
CA THR A 155 -5.66 17.95 -1.73
C THR A 155 -4.32 17.58 -1.11
N ASP A 156 -3.24 17.71 -1.88
CA ASP A 156 -1.88 17.47 -1.38
C ASP A 156 -1.55 18.39 -0.19
N GLU A 157 -2.00 19.64 -0.25
CA GLU A 157 -1.79 20.62 0.83
C GLU A 157 -2.52 20.24 2.11
N GLU A 158 -3.77 19.79 1.98
CA GLU A 158 -4.55 19.32 3.11
C GLU A 158 -3.92 18.08 3.74
N ILE A 159 -3.44 17.14 2.93
CA ILE A 159 -2.76 15.94 3.42
C ILE A 159 -1.48 16.29 4.17
N GLU A 160 -0.68 17.21 3.65
CA GLU A 160 0.53 17.68 4.32
C GLU A 160 0.22 18.22 5.72
N THR A 161 -0.85 18.99 5.84
CA THR A 161 -1.28 19.57 7.11
C THR A 161 -1.76 18.49 8.10
N LEU A 162 -2.46 17.47 7.60
CA LEU A 162 -3.05 16.42 8.44
C LEU A 162 -2.06 15.32 8.83
N ALA A 163 -1.06 15.11 8.03
CA ALA A 163 -0.05 14.09 8.27
C ALA A 163 1.09 14.65 9.13
#